data_8ee15a9bf134e87bc6bf98d6f2cb0656
#
_entry.id   8ee15a9bf134e87bc6bf98d6f2cb0656
#
_cell.length_a   1.000
_cell.length_b   1.000
_cell.length_c   1.000
_cell.angle_alpha   90.00
_cell.angle_beta   90.00
_cell.angle_gamma   90.00
#
_symmetry.space_group_name_H-M   'P 1'
#
loop_
_entity.id
_entity.type
_entity.pdbx_description
1 polymer ?
#
loop_
_entity_poly.entity_id
_entity_poly.type
_entity_poly.pdbx_seq_one_letter_code
_entity_poly.pdbx_strand_id
1 'polypeptide(L)' 'MPSSWASTEAQVEQKLERERILKALSGLPESQREVIMLTYFEGFSQSEMADSLNQPLGPVKTRVRLAMQKLRTILDENG' A
#
# COMPACT_ATOMS: atom_id res chain seq x y z
N MET A 1 -2.06 24.95 -16.66
CA MET A 1 -1.26 23.73 -16.79
C MET A 1 -1.95 22.74 -17.72
N PRO A 2 -1.29 22.34 -18.76
CA PRO A 2 -1.89 21.37 -19.68
C PRO A 2 -1.85 19.99 -19.06
N SER A 3 -2.73 19.78 -18.17
CA SER A 3 -2.70 18.60 -17.34
C SER A 3 -3.15 17.33 -18.05
N SER A 4 -3.82 17.48 -19.20
CA SER A 4 -4.44 16.33 -19.83
C SER A 4 -3.43 15.26 -20.29
N TRP A 5 -2.38 15.69 -21.01
CA TRP A 5 -1.38 14.74 -21.48
C TRP A 5 -0.46 14.29 -20.34
N ALA A 6 -0.10 15.22 -19.45
CA ALA A 6 0.69 14.88 -18.28
C ALA A 6 -0.08 13.93 -17.37
N SER A 7 -1.39 14.16 -17.24
CA SER A 7 -2.25 13.28 -16.45
C SER A 7 -2.31 11.88 -17.05
N THR A 8 -2.29 11.78 -18.37
CA THR A 8 -2.33 10.47 -19.02
C THR A 8 -1.07 9.64 -18.70
N GLU A 9 0.10 10.26 -18.80
CA GLU A 9 1.34 9.57 -18.45
C GLU A 9 1.34 9.17 -16.97
N ALA A 10 0.94 10.08 -16.10
CA ALA A 10 0.88 9.80 -14.67
C ALA A 10 -0.10 8.67 -14.38
N GLN A 11 -1.24 8.63 -15.06
CA GLN A 11 -2.23 7.58 -14.88
C GLN A 11 -1.68 6.22 -15.31
N VAL A 12 -0.93 6.16 -16.40
CA VAL A 12 -0.33 4.92 -16.87
C VAL A 12 0.70 4.43 -15.87
N GLU A 13 1.57 5.33 -15.40
CA GLU A 13 2.58 4.97 -14.41
C GLU A 13 1.94 4.50 -13.11
N GLN A 14 0.90 5.19 -12.65
CA GLN A 14 0.18 4.81 -11.43
C GLN A 14 -0.48 3.44 -11.59
N LYS A 15 -1.03 3.17 -12.75
CA LYS A 15 -1.66 1.88 -13.01
C LYS A 15 -0.66 0.75 -12.97
N LEU A 16 0.49 0.92 -13.62
CA LEU A 16 1.55 -0.09 -13.62
C LEU A 16 2.10 -0.30 -12.21
N GLU A 17 2.30 0.77 -11.47
CA GLU A 17 2.77 0.69 -10.09
C GLU A 17 1.76 -0.02 -9.22
N ARG A 18 0.48 0.30 -9.39
CA ARG A 18 -0.60 -0.35 -8.65
C ARG A 18 -0.62 -1.85 -8.94
N GLU A 19 -0.47 -2.24 -10.20
CA GLU A 19 -0.44 -3.64 -10.57
C GLU A 19 0.74 -4.38 -9.94
N ARG A 20 1.91 -3.73 -9.90
CA ARG A 20 3.09 -4.31 -9.26
C ARG A 20 2.85 -4.50 -7.76
N ILE A 21 2.24 -3.51 -7.12
CA ILE A 21 1.94 -3.58 -5.70
C ILE A 21 0.90 -4.67 -5.43
N LEU A 22 -0.15 -4.74 -6.22
CA LEU A 22 -1.16 -5.77 -6.05
C LEU A 22 -0.57 -7.17 -6.19
N LYS A 23 0.33 -7.34 -7.15
CA LYS A 23 1.01 -8.62 -7.35
C LYS A 23 1.91 -8.94 -6.15
N ALA A 24 2.64 -7.93 -5.66
CA ALA A 24 3.51 -8.11 -4.51
C ALA A 24 2.72 -8.42 -3.24
N LEU A 25 1.53 -7.85 -3.11
CA LEU A 25 0.67 -8.09 -1.95
C LEU A 25 0.28 -9.54 -1.82
N SER A 26 0.21 -10.27 -2.91
CA SER A 26 -0.13 -11.69 -2.86
C SER A 26 0.91 -12.50 -2.08
N GLY A 27 2.13 -11.98 -1.94
CA GLY A 27 3.18 -12.63 -1.16
C GLY A 27 3.20 -12.24 0.31
N LEU A 28 2.27 -11.39 0.74
CA LEU A 28 2.21 -10.97 2.14
C LEU A 28 1.21 -11.78 2.94
N PRO A 29 1.46 -11.97 4.25
CA PRO A 29 0.44 -12.50 5.14
C PRO A 29 -0.81 -11.64 5.09
N GLU A 30 -1.96 -12.23 5.36
CA GLU A 30 -3.24 -11.53 5.26
C GLU A 30 -3.28 -10.27 6.11
N SER A 31 -2.79 -10.34 7.35
CA SER A 31 -2.82 -9.19 8.25
C SER A 31 -1.96 -8.03 7.73
N GLN A 32 -0.82 -8.33 7.11
CA GLN A 32 0.03 -7.30 6.53
C GLN A 32 -0.56 -6.74 5.24
N ARG A 33 -1.13 -7.62 4.42
CA ARG A 33 -1.79 -7.19 3.19
C ARG A 33 -2.94 -6.25 3.48
N GLU A 34 -3.72 -6.55 4.52
CA GLU A 34 -4.86 -5.73 4.91
C GLU A 34 -4.46 -4.29 5.23
N VAL A 35 -3.40 -4.08 6.01
CA VAL A 35 -2.99 -2.72 6.35
C VAL A 35 -2.42 -1.97 5.15
N ILE A 36 -1.75 -2.66 4.24
CA ILE A 36 -1.28 -2.03 3.00
C ILE A 36 -2.47 -1.61 2.14
N MET A 37 -3.47 -2.47 2.02
CA MET A 37 -4.68 -2.14 1.26
C MET A 37 -5.37 -0.91 1.83
N LEU A 38 -5.50 -0.83 3.15
CA LEU A 38 -6.16 0.30 3.79
C LEU A 38 -5.38 1.59 3.59
N THR A 39 -4.06 1.55 3.73
CA THR A 39 -3.27 2.78 3.61
C THR A 39 -3.05 3.19 2.17
N TYR A 40 -2.84 2.25 1.26
CA TYR A 40 -2.47 2.55 -0.12
C TYR A 40 -3.66 2.80 -1.04
N PHE A 41 -4.70 2.00 -0.89
CA PHE A 41 -5.86 2.08 -1.80
C PHE A 41 -7.04 2.81 -1.19
N GLU A 42 -7.22 2.71 0.12
CA GLU A 42 -8.34 3.38 0.80
C GLU A 42 -7.92 4.74 1.36
N GLY A 43 -6.63 5.00 1.47
CA GLY A 43 -6.15 6.29 1.97
C GLY A 43 -6.31 6.50 3.46
N PHE A 44 -6.43 5.44 4.24
CA PHE A 44 -6.59 5.53 5.68
C PHE A 44 -5.29 5.98 6.34
N SER A 45 -5.41 6.84 7.35
CA SER A 45 -4.30 7.11 8.26
C SER A 45 -4.13 5.93 9.21
N GLN A 46 -3.01 5.89 9.94
CA GLN A 46 -2.80 4.82 10.90
C GLN A 46 -3.84 4.86 12.02
N SER A 47 -4.24 6.05 12.45
CA SER A 47 -5.30 6.20 13.45
C SER A 47 -6.63 5.68 12.92
N GLU A 48 -6.94 5.99 11.67
CA GLU A 48 -8.16 5.50 11.04
C GLU A 48 -8.14 3.99 10.89
N MET A 49 -6.97 3.42 10.56
CA MET A 49 -6.82 1.97 10.48
C MET A 49 -7.04 1.32 11.84
N ALA A 50 -6.48 1.92 12.90
CA ALA A 50 -6.66 1.39 14.25
C ALA A 50 -8.14 1.34 14.62
N ASP A 51 -8.87 2.39 14.30
CA ASP A 51 -10.30 2.43 14.56
C ASP A 51 -11.05 1.39 13.73
N SER A 52 -10.72 1.31 12.45
CA SER A 52 -11.38 0.37 11.53
C SER A 52 -11.14 -1.08 11.93
N LEU A 53 -9.92 -1.39 12.36
CA LEU A 53 -9.55 -2.73 12.75
C LEU A 53 -9.86 -3.05 14.21
N ASN A 54 -10.34 -2.04 14.93
CA ASN A 54 -10.64 -2.16 16.36
C ASN A 54 -9.42 -2.64 17.15
N GLN A 55 -8.28 -2.02 16.89
CA GLN A 55 -7.01 -2.36 17.52
C GLN A 55 -6.30 -1.11 18.02
N PRO A 56 -5.42 -1.25 19.03
CA PRO A 56 -4.61 -0.11 19.48
C PRO A 56 -3.69 0.41 18.38
N LEU A 57 -3.37 1.70 18.44
CA LEU A 57 -2.55 2.35 17.43
C LEU A 57 -1.12 1.79 17.38
N GLY A 58 -0.54 1.48 18.54
CA GLY A 58 0.83 0.96 18.59
C GLY A 58 1.04 -0.29 17.75
N PRO A 59 0.26 -1.34 17.97
CA PRO A 59 0.35 -2.56 17.13
C PRO A 59 0.09 -2.29 15.66
N VAL A 60 -0.83 -1.37 15.35
CA VAL A 60 -1.11 -1.01 13.95
C VAL A 60 0.11 -0.37 13.31
N LYS A 61 0.76 0.57 14.01
CA LYS A 61 1.99 1.21 13.49
C LYS A 61 3.08 0.17 13.20
N THR A 62 3.27 -0.76 14.12
CA THR A 62 4.27 -1.82 13.95
C THR A 62 3.93 -2.69 12.74
N ARG A 63 2.66 -3.08 12.62
CA ARG A 63 2.21 -3.90 11.50
C ARG A 63 2.42 -3.19 10.16
N VAL A 64 2.07 -1.91 10.09
CA VAL A 64 2.29 -1.13 8.86
C VAL A 64 3.76 -1.10 8.50
N ARG A 65 4.63 -0.84 9.47
CA ARG A 65 6.07 -0.78 9.22
C ARG A 65 6.60 -2.11 8.68
N LEU A 66 6.23 -3.21 9.32
CA LEU A 66 6.67 -4.53 8.90
C LEU A 66 6.13 -4.88 7.52
N ALA A 67 4.87 -4.53 7.26
CA ALA A 67 4.26 -4.77 5.97
C ALA A 67 4.97 -3.99 4.87
N MET A 68 5.31 -2.73 5.13
CA MET A 68 6.01 -1.91 4.14
C MET A 68 7.42 -2.44 3.88
N GLN A 69 8.13 -2.88 4.92
CA GLN A 69 9.46 -3.46 4.75
C GLN A 69 9.40 -4.71 3.89
N LYS A 70 8.44 -5.58 4.15
CA LYS A 70 8.29 -6.81 3.38
C LYS A 70 7.87 -6.53 1.95
N LEU A 71 6.96 -5.58 1.77
CA LEU A 71 6.52 -5.18 0.44
C LEU A 71 7.70 -4.65 -0.37
N ARG A 72 8.53 -3.80 0.24
CA ARG A 72 9.70 -3.27 -0.44
C ARG A 72 10.64 -4.38 -0.85
N THR A 73 10.87 -5.35 0.01
CA THR A 73 11.72 -6.49 -0.29
C THR A 73 11.20 -7.27 -1.49
N ILE A 74 9.89 -7.53 -1.51
CA ILE A 74 9.28 -8.25 -2.63
C ILE A 74 9.40 -7.46 -3.93
N LEU A 75 9.16 -6.16 -3.87
CA LEU A 75 9.27 -5.31 -5.06
C LEU A 75 10.70 -5.25 -5.57
N ASP A 76 11.69 -5.20 -4.67
CA ASP A 76 13.10 -5.19 -5.05
C ASP A 76 13.50 -6.51 -5.71
N GLU A 77 13.00 -7.63 -5.21
CA GLU A 77 13.30 -8.94 -5.78
C GLU A 77 12.69 -9.10 -7.17
N ASN A 78 11.53 -8.52 -7.39
CA ASN A 78 10.81 -8.66 -8.66
C ASN A 78 11.11 -7.53 -9.64
N GLY A 79 11.76 -6.51 -9.15
CA GLY A 79 12.00 -5.32 -9.92
C GLY A 79 13.30 -5.25 -10.60
#